data_cc453748449649208a2940c0e142f09c
#
_entry.id   cc453748449649208a2940c0e142f09c
#
_cell.length_a   1.000
_cell.length_b   1.000
_cell.length_c   1.000
_cell.angle_alpha   90.00
_cell.angle_beta   90.00
_cell.angle_gamma   90.00
#
_symmetry.space_group_name_H-M   'P 1'
#
loop_
_entity.id
_entity.type
_entity.pdbx_description
1 polymer ?
#
loop_
_entity_poly.entity_id
_entity_poly.type
_entity_poly.pdbx_seq_one_letter_code
_entity_poly.pdbx_strand_id
1 'polypeptide(L)'
;MAEKLNYQQMASDIVKLVGGTENIQSVSHCMTRLRFILKSEDKADTAAIKKMPGVLGVVSAGGQYMVVLGKNLPPIFEAVQKQFNLTEGQNTDENLDKDLVAEKKPLTVKSAALAVLGYVSASVTPMITGLVAGGMLKVLLLIITLIDAGFADTSTYTLLSGVADACFYFMPIFVAYGAAKKLGGTPIYAMICAASLLHGNYTSLVAAGEPVTLLGLPVRLMSYSSSLLPALLITLCAFYMEKFFNKIVPGILPVVIR
;
A
#
# COMPACT_ATOMS: atom_id res chain seq x y z
N MET A 1 27.82 13.77 28.28
CA MET A 1 26.48 14.32 28.52
C MET A 1 25.79 14.45 27.15
N ALA A 2 24.75 13.68 26.85
CA ALA A 2 24.04 13.83 25.59
C ALA A 2 23.26 15.14 25.66
N GLU A 3 23.59 16.06 24.78
CA GLU A 3 22.91 17.33 24.61
C GLU A 3 21.42 17.04 24.31
N LYS A 4 20.52 17.52 25.16
CA LYS A 4 19.07 17.34 24.99
C LYS A 4 18.68 18.04 23.69
N LEU A 5 18.43 17.29 22.62
CA LEU A 5 17.96 17.83 21.35
C LEU A 5 16.70 18.68 21.58
N ASN A 6 16.77 19.95 21.21
CA ASN A 6 15.62 20.82 21.23
C ASN A 6 14.78 20.56 19.96
N TYR A 7 13.76 19.73 20.09
CA TYR A 7 12.92 19.31 18.95
C TYR A 7 12.17 20.47 18.31
N GLN A 8 11.81 21.51 19.08
CA GLN A 8 11.14 22.70 18.55
C GLN A 8 12.08 23.53 17.67
N GLN A 9 13.32 23.72 18.14
CA GLN A 9 14.34 24.42 17.36
C GLN A 9 14.70 23.64 16.11
N MET A 10 14.86 22.32 16.23
CA MET A 10 15.17 21.44 15.11
C MET A 10 14.05 21.44 14.04
N ALA A 11 12.78 21.45 14.45
CA ALA A 11 11.65 21.59 13.55
C ALA A 11 11.69 22.91 12.77
N SER A 12 11.96 24.02 13.46
CA SER A 12 12.09 25.33 12.85
C SER A 12 13.25 25.41 11.87
N ASP A 13 14.39 24.86 12.22
CA ASP A 13 15.58 24.87 11.37
C ASP A 13 15.39 24.01 10.12
N ILE A 14 14.78 22.82 10.25
CA ILE A 14 14.44 21.98 9.09
C ILE A 14 13.50 22.73 8.13
N VAL A 15 12.40 23.34 8.64
CA VAL A 15 11.46 24.08 7.81
C VAL A 15 12.13 25.27 7.11
N LYS A 16 13.02 26.00 7.78
CA LYS A 16 13.80 27.08 7.15
C LYS A 16 14.72 26.56 6.04
N LEU A 17 15.43 25.46 6.32
CA LEU A 17 16.41 24.90 5.38
C LEU A 17 15.78 24.20 4.18
N VAL A 18 14.52 23.77 4.23
CA VAL A 18 13.79 23.28 3.04
C VAL A 18 13.20 24.42 2.20
N GLY A 19 13.48 25.67 2.54
CA GLY A 19 13.05 26.87 1.80
C GLY A 19 11.84 27.59 2.40
N GLY A 20 11.53 27.32 3.68
CA GLY A 20 10.43 27.95 4.41
C GLY A 20 9.04 27.36 4.09
N THR A 21 8.04 27.82 4.81
CA THR A 21 6.64 27.38 4.64
C THR A 21 6.10 27.66 3.25
N GLU A 22 6.59 28.71 2.58
CA GLU A 22 6.16 29.08 1.22
C GLU A 22 6.60 28.04 0.17
N ASN A 23 7.69 27.31 0.43
CA ASN A 23 8.19 26.25 -0.45
C ASN A 23 7.53 24.89 -0.16
N ILE A 24 6.89 24.73 0.98
CA ILE A 24 6.26 23.47 1.40
C ILE A 24 4.81 23.44 0.88
N GLN A 25 4.45 22.42 0.10
CA GLN A 25 3.09 22.16 -0.32
C GLN A 25 2.35 21.30 0.71
N SER A 26 3.02 20.25 1.21
CA SER A 26 2.49 19.39 2.26
C SER A 26 3.61 18.74 3.05
N VAL A 27 3.29 18.31 4.27
CA VAL A 27 4.19 17.57 5.15
C VAL A 27 3.50 16.27 5.59
N SER A 28 4.25 15.17 5.58
CA SER A 28 3.79 13.88 6.08
C SER A 28 4.96 13.15 6.74
N HIS A 29 4.72 12.01 7.33
CA HIS A 29 5.78 11.21 7.93
C HIS A 29 5.53 9.71 7.75
N CYS A 30 6.58 8.90 7.82
CA CYS A 30 6.50 7.46 8.06
C CYS A 30 7.18 7.14 9.41
N MET A 31 7.49 5.89 9.68
CA MET A 31 8.08 5.49 10.98
C MET A 31 9.41 6.20 11.30
N THR A 32 10.21 6.59 10.31
CA THR A 32 11.58 7.11 10.51
C THR A 32 11.91 8.37 9.71
N ARG A 33 11.02 8.85 8.83
CA ARG A 33 11.30 9.92 7.88
C ARG A 33 10.23 10.99 7.90
N LEU A 34 10.65 12.25 7.99
CA LEU A 34 9.82 13.42 7.74
C LEU A 34 9.83 13.69 6.24
N ARG A 35 8.66 13.79 5.62
CA ARG A 35 8.48 13.92 4.18
C ARG A 35 7.86 15.25 3.84
N PHE A 36 8.48 15.95 2.92
CA PHE A 36 7.98 17.21 2.38
C PHE A 36 7.69 17.07 0.88
N ILE A 37 6.58 17.61 0.43
CA ILE A 37 6.38 17.94 -0.97
C ILE A 37 6.76 19.40 -1.12
N LEU A 38 7.84 19.67 -1.86
CA LEU A 38 8.36 21.01 -2.07
C LEU A 38 7.93 21.54 -3.43
N LYS A 39 7.68 22.84 -3.54
CA LYS A 39 7.44 23.51 -4.83
C LYS A 39 8.71 23.55 -5.69
N SER A 40 9.87 23.70 -5.07
CA SER A 40 11.18 23.63 -5.72
C SER A 40 12.19 23.02 -4.74
N GLU A 41 12.86 21.94 -5.16
CA GLU A 41 13.91 21.29 -4.37
C GLU A 41 15.20 22.11 -4.35
N ASP A 42 15.44 22.97 -5.34
CA ASP A 42 16.64 23.83 -5.43
C ASP A 42 16.72 24.84 -4.28
N LYS A 43 15.61 25.15 -3.63
CA LYS A 43 15.56 26.04 -2.47
C LYS A 43 15.95 25.35 -1.15
N ALA A 44 16.11 24.03 -1.17
CA ALA A 44 16.45 23.27 0.03
C ALA A 44 17.98 23.16 0.19
N ASP A 45 18.49 23.59 1.33
CA ASP A 45 19.90 23.40 1.69
C ASP A 45 20.12 21.99 2.26
N THR A 46 20.23 21.03 1.36
CA THR A 46 20.45 19.61 1.69
C THR A 46 21.76 19.40 2.47
N ALA A 47 22.79 20.21 2.20
CA ALA A 47 24.09 20.06 2.86
C ALA A 47 24.02 20.49 4.33
N ALA A 48 23.32 21.58 4.61
CA ALA A 48 23.07 22.04 5.97
C ALA A 48 22.20 21.06 6.76
N ILE A 49 21.11 20.54 6.16
CA ILE A 49 20.21 19.59 6.81
C ILE A 49 20.95 18.29 7.18
N LYS A 50 21.81 17.77 6.30
CA LYS A 50 22.60 16.55 6.58
C LYS A 50 23.59 16.72 7.75
N LYS A 51 24.02 17.95 8.05
CA LYS A 51 24.95 18.26 9.15
C LYS A 51 24.23 18.50 10.49
N MET A 52 22.90 18.57 10.50
CA MET A 52 22.13 18.82 11.73
C MET A 52 22.24 17.65 12.71
N PRO A 53 22.44 17.92 14.01
CA PRO A 53 22.41 16.88 15.04
C PRO A 53 21.06 16.17 15.05
N GLY A 54 21.06 14.83 14.98
CA GLY A 54 19.83 14.02 14.99
C GLY A 54 19.22 13.72 13.62
N VAL A 55 19.76 14.27 12.53
CA VAL A 55 19.48 13.87 11.16
C VAL A 55 20.38 12.72 10.75
N LEU A 56 19.80 11.61 10.30
CA LEU A 56 20.51 10.42 9.84
C LEU A 56 20.84 10.49 8.34
N GLY A 57 20.11 11.30 7.59
CA GLY A 57 20.31 11.50 6.16
C GLY A 57 19.17 12.26 5.52
N VAL A 58 19.37 12.61 4.24
CA VAL A 58 18.35 13.24 3.41
C VAL A 58 18.29 12.49 2.09
N VAL A 59 17.06 12.18 1.64
CA VAL A 59 16.79 11.47 0.40
C VAL A 59 15.76 12.25 -0.38
N SER A 60 16.02 12.54 -1.64
CA SER A 60 15.03 13.04 -2.59
C SER A 60 14.70 11.95 -3.58
N ALA A 61 13.44 11.52 -3.61
CA ALA A 61 12.96 10.49 -4.52
C ALA A 61 11.45 10.63 -4.74
N GLY A 62 11.01 10.44 -5.99
CA GLY A 62 9.60 10.43 -6.33
C GLY A 62 8.88 11.77 -6.09
N GLY A 63 9.59 12.91 -6.18
CA GLY A 63 9.03 14.24 -5.92
C GLY A 63 8.84 14.54 -4.44
N GLN A 64 9.37 13.70 -3.55
CA GLN A 64 9.36 13.91 -2.11
C GLN A 64 10.77 14.17 -1.57
N TYR A 65 10.88 15.20 -0.79
CA TYR A 65 12.09 15.51 -0.04
C TYR A 65 11.98 14.94 1.37
N MET A 66 12.82 13.97 1.70
CA MET A 66 12.71 13.16 2.92
C MET A 66 13.90 13.40 3.84
N VAL A 67 13.65 13.80 5.08
CA VAL A 67 14.65 13.92 6.14
C VAL A 67 14.54 12.71 7.06
N VAL A 68 15.59 11.91 7.15
CA VAL A 68 15.63 10.69 7.96
C VAL A 68 16.01 11.06 9.40
N LEU A 69 15.09 10.89 10.33
CA LEU A 69 15.21 11.29 11.74
C LEU A 69 15.21 10.11 12.70
N GLY A 70 14.86 8.91 12.22
CA GLY A 70 14.78 7.70 13.04
C GLY A 70 13.82 7.87 14.22
N LYS A 71 14.28 7.51 15.42
CA LYS A 71 13.50 7.60 16.67
C LYS A 71 13.12 9.03 17.11
N ASN A 72 13.77 10.05 16.57
CA ASN A 72 13.50 11.46 16.90
C ASN A 72 12.31 12.03 16.10
N LEU A 73 11.76 11.28 15.15
CA LEU A 73 10.73 11.76 14.24
C LEU A 73 9.43 12.21 14.94
N PRO A 74 8.79 11.42 15.84
CA PRO A 74 7.49 11.81 16.39
C PRO A 74 7.48 13.18 17.06
N PRO A 75 8.41 13.51 17.98
CA PRO A 75 8.41 14.83 18.63
C PRO A 75 8.75 15.99 17.67
N ILE A 76 9.54 15.73 16.62
CA ILE A 76 9.87 16.75 15.61
C ILE A 76 8.68 17.00 14.70
N PHE A 77 7.96 15.95 14.27
CA PHE A 77 6.76 16.09 13.44
C PHE A 77 5.66 16.88 14.17
N GLU A 78 5.42 16.55 15.44
CA GLU A 78 4.48 17.27 16.29
C GLU A 78 4.87 18.76 16.44
N ALA A 79 6.15 19.04 16.57
CA ALA A 79 6.66 20.41 16.64
C ALA A 79 6.45 21.17 15.31
N VAL A 80 6.68 20.50 14.16
CA VAL A 80 6.43 21.07 12.83
C VAL A 80 4.95 21.41 12.65
N GLN A 81 4.05 20.49 13.00
CA GLN A 81 2.61 20.75 12.91
C GLN A 81 2.14 21.90 13.79
N LYS A 82 2.56 21.92 15.05
CA LYS A 82 2.17 22.97 16.00
C LYS A 82 2.70 24.37 15.64
N GLN A 83 3.91 24.45 15.10
CA GLN A 83 4.55 25.74 14.82
C GLN A 83 4.11 26.34 13.49
N PHE A 84 3.84 25.51 12.47
CA PHE A 84 3.67 25.99 11.11
C PHE A 84 2.30 25.74 10.52
N ASN A 85 1.39 25.04 11.23
CA ASN A 85 0.03 24.72 10.80
C ASN A 85 -0.05 24.25 9.33
N LEU A 86 0.95 23.45 8.93
CA LEU A 86 1.08 22.94 7.57
C LEU A 86 -0.02 21.92 7.29
N THR A 87 -0.53 21.94 6.06
CA THR A 87 -1.52 20.97 5.59
C THR A 87 -0.94 19.57 5.74
N GLU A 88 -1.58 18.76 6.56
CA GLU A 88 -1.21 17.37 6.74
C GLU A 88 -1.49 16.65 5.43
N GLY A 89 -0.43 16.29 4.71
CA GLY A 89 -0.54 15.30 3.65
C GLY A 89 -0.97 14.00 4.31
N GLN A 90 -2.08 13.40 3.84
CA GLN A 90 -2.58 12.15 4.40
C GLN A 90 -1.41 11.22 4.70
N ASN A 91 -1.37 10.69 5.93
CA ASN A 91 -0.43 9.64 6.31
C ASN A 91 -0.59 8.48 5.33
N THR A 92 0.12 8.55 4.23
CA THR A 92 0.19 7.47 3.27
C THR A 92 1.24 6.52 3.79
N ASP A 93 0.78 5.50 4.52
CA ASP A 93 1.49 4.24 4.53
C ASP A 93 1.89 3.95 3.08
N GLU A 94 3.18 4.09 2.80
CA GLU A 94 3.92 3.56 1.64
C GLU A 94 3.31 3.65 0.22
N ASN A 95 2.37 4.57 -0.08
CA ASN A 95 1.87 4.78 -1.44
C ASN A 95 2.39 6.09 -2.04
N LEU A 96 3.60 6.04 -2.52
CA LEU A 96 4.44 7.14 -3.01
C LEU A 96 4.03 7.78 -4.35
N ASP A 97 2.86 7.47 -4.94
CA ASP A 97 2.62 7.79 -6.34
C ASP A 97 1.31 8.52 -6.66
N LYS A 98 0.57 9.11 -5.68
CA LYS A 98 -0.75 9.68 -6.03
C LYS A 98 -0.80 11.15 -6.40
N ASP A 99 0.23 11.96 -6.10
CA ASP A 99 0.20 13.40 -6.33
C ASP A 99 1.34 13.95 -7.21
N LEU A 100 1.96 13.08 -8.00
CA LEU A 100 2.66 13.58 -9.17
C LEU A 100 1.58 13.98 -10.19
N VAL A 101 1.25 15.26 -10.24
CA VAL A 101 0.77 15.87 -11.50
C VAL A 101 1.80 15.45 -12.53
N ALA A 102 1.45 14.42 -13.27
CA ALA A 102 2.31 13.87 -14.27
C ALA A 102 2.48 14.95 -15.34
N GLU A 103 3.62 15.63 -15.35
CA GLU A 103 4.17 16.02 -16.62
C GLU A 103 4.07 14.77 -17.50
N LYS A 104 3.31 14.88 -18.58
CA LYS A 104 3.13 13.82 -19.55
C LYS A 104 4.50 13.48 -20.16
N LYS A 105 5.29 12.69 -19.42
CA LYS A 105 6.52 12.09 -19.95
C LYS A 105 6.10 11.22 -21.12
N PRO A 106 6.81 11.28 -22.25
CA PRO A 106 6.46 10.45 -23.40
C PRO A 106 6.42 8.99 -22.97
N LEU A 107 5.38 8.29 -23.41
CA LEU A 107 5.16 6.86 -23.15
C LEU A 107 6.30 6.07 -23.79
N THR A 108 7.36 5.88 -23.05
CA THR A 108 8.46 5.00 -23.42
C THR A 108 8.16 3.61 -22.85
N VAL A 109 8.53 2.55 -23.56
CA VAL A 109 8.36 1.16 -23.09
C VAL A 109 8.91 0.97 -21.67
N LYS A 110 10.01 1.64 -21.34
CA LYS A 110 10.60 1.64 -19.98
C LYS A 110 9.67 2.28 -18.95
N SER A 111 9.01 3.40 -19.27
CA SER A 111 8.07 4.05 -18.34
C SER A 111 6.81 3.23 -18.12
N ALA A 112 6.31 2.55 -19.15
CA ALA A 112 5.18 1.62 -19.04
C ALA A 112 5.52 0.41 -18.17
N ALA A 113 6.69 -0.19 -18.36
CA ALA A 113 7.16 -1.31 -17.53
C ALA A 113 7.30 -0.90 -16.04
N LEU A 114 7.86 0.29 -15.77
CA LEU A 114 7.97 0.82 -14.40
C LEU A 114 6.59 1.11 -13.78
N ALA A 115 5.62 1.58 -14.57
CA ALA A 115 4.25 1.78 -14.09
C ALA A 115 3.57 0.46 -13.70
N VAL A 116 3.75 -0.60 -14.50
CA VAL A 116 3.25 -1.94 -14.19
C VAL A 116 3.91 -2.49 -12.92
N LEU A 117 5.24 -2.38 -12.80
CA LEU A 117 5.96 -2.79 -11.59
C LEU A 117 5.49 -2.02 -10.36
N GLY A 118 5.31 -0.69 -10.48
CA GLY A 118 4.77 0.15 -9.42
C GLY A 118 3.33 -0.25 -9.02
N TYR A 119 2.49 -0.61 -9.99
CA TYR A 119 1.13 -1.11 -9.74
C TYR A 119 1.17 -2.43 -8.95
N VAL A 120 1.96 -3.41 -9.41
CA VAL A 120 2.11 -4.71 -8.73
C VAL A 120 2.66 -4.53 -7.32
N SER A 121 3.73 -3.77 -7.15
CA SER A 121 4.36 -3.52 -5.86
C SER A 121 3.38 -2.87 -4.86
N ALA A 122 2.71 -1.78 -5.27
CA ALA A 122 1.75 -1.09 -4.42
C ALA A 122 0.53 -1.96 -4.05
N SER A 123 0.17 -2.92 -4.92
CA SER A 123 -0.95 -3.84 -4.66
C SER A 123 -0.62 -4.89 -3.60
N VAL A 124 0.65 -5.31 -3.52
CA VAL A 124 1.10 -6.36 -2.59
C VAL A 124 1.51 -5.80 -1.22
N THR A 125 2.02 -4.56 -1.19
CA THR A 125 2.55 -3.93 0.04
C THR A 125 1.60 -4.03 1.25
N PRO A 126 0.28 -3.76 1.15
CA PRO A 126 -0.60 -3.80 2.32
C PRO A 126 -0.74 -5.19 2.97
N MET A 127 -0.49 -6.26 2.21
CA MET A 127 -0.64 -7.62 2.71
C MET A 127 0.66 -8.22 3.30
N ILE A 128 1.82 -7.58 3.10
CA ILE A 128 3.12 -8.13 3.53
C ILE A 128 3.13 -8.44 5.03
N THR A 129 2.59 -7.56 5.86
CA THR A 129 2.50 -7.77 7.33
C THR A 129 1.69 -9.00 7.68
N GLY A 130 0.57 -9.23 6.99
CA GLY A 130 -0.26 -10.43 7.15
C GLY A 130 0.45 -11.70 6.70
N LEU A 131 1.16 -11.66 5.56
CA LEU A 131 1.96 -12.79 5.08
C LEU A 131 3.07 -13.17 6.06
N VAL A 132 3.76 -12.16 6.63
CA VAL A 132 4.80 -12.40 7.65
C VAL A 132 4.20 -13.04 8.89
N ALA A 133 3.07 -12.52 9.39
CA ALA A 133 2.41 -13.07 10.57
C ALA A 133 1.94 -14.52 10.34
N GLY A 134 1.27 -14.80 9.21
CA GLY A 134 0.85 -16.16 8.82
C GLY A 134 2.04 -17.11 8.66
N GLY A 135 3.12 -16.65 8.03
CA GLY A 135 4.35 -17.41 7.87
C GLY A 135 5.02 -17.75 9.21
N MET A 136 5.10 -16.78 10.12
CA MET A 136 5.65 -17.02 11.47
C MET A 136 4.80 -18.02 12.25
N LEU A 137 3.46 -17.94 12.14
CA LEU A 137 2.59 -18.93 12.80
C LEU A 137 2.82 -20.33 12.23
N LYS A 138 3.00 -20.49 10.90
CA LYS A 138 3.37 -21.78 10.29
C LYS A 138 4.69 -22.32 10.82
N VAL A 139 5.70 -21.47 10.97
CA VAL A 139 7.01 -21.89 11.53
C VAL A 139 6.83 -22.35 12.98
N LEU A 140 6.05 -21.64 13.79
CA LEU A 140 5.77 -22.08 15.18
C LEU A 140 5.06 -23.44 15.22
N LEU A 141 4.04 -23.64 14.38
CA LEU A 141 3.36 -24.92 14.28
C LEU A 141 4.30 -26.05 13.84
N LEU A 142 5.19 -25.77 12.89
CA LEU A 142 6.22 -26.73 12.46
C LEU A 142 7.16 -27.11 13.61
N ILE A 143 7.64 -26.14 14.40
CA ILE A 143 8.51 -26.42 15.55
C ILE A 143 7.79 -27.30 16.57
N ILE A 144 6.51 -27.03 16.87
CA ILE A 144 5.73 -27.85 17.81
C ILE A 144 5.60 -29.30 17.28
N THR A 145 5.30 -29.47 16.00
CA THR A 145 5.19 -30.82 15.40
C THR A 145 6.52 -31.57 15.34
N LEU A 146 7.65 -30.88 15.32
CA LEU A 146 8.97 -31.52 15.44
C LEU A 146 9.26 -32.03 16.86
N ILE A 147 8.68 -31.40 17.89
CA ILE A 147 8.81 -31.79 19.30
C ILE A 147 7.80 -32.90 19.64
N ASP A 148 6.57 -32.74 19.18
CA ASP A 148 5.48 -33.71 19.37
C ASP A 148 4.76 -33.96 18.03
N ALA A 149 5.09 -35.07 17.39
CA ALA A 149 4.50 -35.45 16.11
C ALA A 149 2.98 -35.67 16.20
N GLY A 150 2.45 -36.08 17.36
CA GLY A 150 1.02 -36.27 17.58
C GLY A 150 0.23 -34.96 17.57
N PHE A 151 0.87 -33.82 17.74
CA PHE A 151 0.22 -32.51 17.69
C PHE A 151 -0.40 -32.24 16.31
N ALA A 152 0.19 -32.74 15.23
CA ALA A 152 -0.32 -32.56 13.87
C ALA A 152 -1.74 -33.16 13.67
N ASP A 153 -2.12 -34.19 14.42
CA ASP A 153 -3.43 -34.85 14.35
C ASP A 153 -4.49 -34.17 15.23
N THR A 154 -4.11 -33.12 15.94
CA THR A 154 -5.05 -32.40 16.81
C THR A 154 -5.92 -31.40 16.06
N SER A 155 -7.15 -31.20 16.54
CA SER A 155 -8.05 -30.15 16.05
C SER A 155 -7.45 -28.75 16.24
N THR A 156 -6.63 -28.53 17.26
CA THR A 156 -5.92 -27.27 17.54
C THR A 156 -4.93 -26.97 16.40
N TYR A 157 -4.16 -27.95 15.98
CA TYR A 157 -3.26 -27.77 14.82
C TYR A 157 -4.05 -27.40 13.55
N THR A 158 -5.13 -28.12 13.26
CA THR A 158 -5.98 -27.87 12.09
C THR A 158 -6.53 -26.44 12.07
N LEU A 159 -7.05 -25.96 13.22
CA LEU A 159 -7.58 -24.60 13.32
C LEU A 159 -6.50 -23.54 13.17
N LEU A 160 -5.38 -23.69 13.88
CA LEU A 160 -4.27 -22.73 13.82
C LEU A 160 -3.61 -22.72 12.42
N SER A 161 -3.47 -23.87 11.79
CA SER A 161 -2.98 -23.99 10.42
C SER A 161 -3.91 -23.26 9.44
N GLY A 162 -5.23 -23.37 9.61
CA GLY A 162 -6.19 -22.62 8.82
C GLY A 162 -6.05 -21.09 8.99
N VAL A 163 -5.81 -20.61 10.23
CA VAL A 163 -5.54 -19.19 10.47
C VAL A 163 -4.26 -18.74 9.78
N ALA A 164 -3.18 -19.55 9.87
CA ALA A 164 -1.92 -19.25 9.22
C ALA A 164 -2.03 -19.23 7.68
N ASP A 165 -2.87 -20.12 7.12
CA ASP A 165 -3.11 -20.20 5.67
C ASP A 165 -4.03 -19.10 5.15
N ALA A 166 -4.86 -18.48 5.98
CA ALA A 166 -5.88 -17.54 5.54
C ALA A 166 -5.29 -16.37 4.73
N CYS A 167 -4.15 -15.82 5.15
CA CYS A 167 -3.47 -14.73 4.42
C CYS A 167 -3.03 -15.15 3.01
N PHE A 168 -2.63 -16.41 2.84
CA PHE A 168 -2.21 -16.95 1.55
C PHE A 168 -3.43 -17.31 0.69
N TYR A 169 -4.41 -17.99 1.27
CA TYR A 169 -5.61 -18.42 0.57
C TYR A 169 -6.43 -17.24 0.04
N PHE A 170 -6.66 -16.22 0.87
CA PHE A 170 -7.40 -15.01 0.53
C PHE A 170 -6.54 -13.90 -0.10
N MET A 171 -5.31 -14.22 -0.52
CA MET A 171 -4.40 -13.29 -1.21
C MET A 171 -5.10 -12.47 -2.32
N PRO A 172 -5.93 -13.03 -3.21
CA PRO A 172 -6.59 -12.24 -4.26
C PRO A 172 -7.39 -11.06 -3.72
N ILE A 173 -8.06 -11.22 -2.57
CA ILE A 173 -8.89 -10.17 -1.96
C ILE A 173 -8.01 -9.02 -1.43
N PHE A 174 -6.91 -9.35 -0.74
CA PHE A 174 -6.00 -8.35 -0.19
C PHE A 174 -5.24 -7.59 -1.28
N VAL A 175 -4.83 -8.30 -2.33
CA VAL A 175 -4.21 -7.70 -3.50
C VAL A 175 -5.18 -6.76 -4.22
N ALA A 176 -6.44 -7.15 -4.38
CA ALA A 176 -7.48 -6.32 -4.98
C ALA A 176 -7.70 -5.02 -4.19
N TYR A 177 -7.65 -5.08 -2.85
CA TYR A 177 -7.70 -3.90 -2.01
C TYR A 177 -6.56 -2.92 -2.31
N GLY A 178 -5.30 -3.41 -2.30
CA GLY A 178 -4.12 -2.59 -2.57
C GLY A 178 -4.13 -2.02 -4.00
N ALA A 179 -4.51 -2.85 -4.97
CA ALA A 179 -4.61 -2.48 -6.37
C ALA A 179 -5.65 -1.38 -6.62
N ALA A 180 -6.84 -1.49 -6.02
CA ALA A 180 -7.88 -0.47 -6.12
C ALA A 180 -7.46 0.84 -5.49
N LYS A 181 -6.82 0.81 -4.31
CA LYS A 181 -6.23 2.01 -3.69
C LYS A 181 -5.21 2.68 -4.61
N LYS A 182 -4.33 1.92 -5.25
CA LYS A 182 -3.32 2.46 -6.18
C LYS A 182 -3.96 3.12 -7.40
N LEU A 183 -5.03 2.53 -7.93
CA LEU A 183 -5.76 3.09 -9.08
C LEU A 183 -6.65 4.28 -8.72
N GLY A 184 -6.96 4.49 -7.43
CA GLY A 184 -7.90 5.53 -6.99
C GLY A 184 -9.37 5.13 -7.15
N GLY A 185 -9.66 3.84 -7.31
CA GLY A 185 -11.00 3.27 -7.33
C GLY A 185 -11.53 2.92 -5.94
N THR A 186 -12.77 2.43 -5.86
CA THR A 186 -13.41 2.00 -4.62
C THR A 186 -12.97 0.59 -4.24
N PRO A 187 -12.19 0.39 -3.13
CA PRO A 187 -11.61 -0.91 -2.81
C PRO A 187 -12.62 -2.03 -2.65
N ILE A 188 -13.80 -1.73 -2.09
CA ILE A 188 -14.82 -2.75 -1.81
C ILE A 188 -15.31 -3.45 -3.08
N TYR A 189 -15.44 -2.74 -4.19
CA TYR A 189 -15.87 -3.33 -5.46
C TYR A 189 -14.84 -4.33 -5.99
N ALA A 190 -13.56 -3.93 -5.95
CA ALA A 190 -12.47 -4.80 -6.36
C ALA A 190 -12.37 -6.06 -5.47
N MET A 191 -12.54 -5.88 -4.15
CA MET A 191 -12.54 -7.00 -3.20
C MET A 191 -13.70 -7.98 -3.46
N ILE A 192 -14.91 -7.49 -3.74
CA ILE A 192 -16.06 -8.33 -4.08
C ILE A 192 -15.78 -9.12 -5.37
N CYS A 193 -15.25 -8.45 -6.40
CA CYS A 193 -14.88 -9.11 -7.65
C CYS A 193 -13.79 -10.20 -7.43
N ALA A 194 -12.79 -9.93 -6.60
CA ALA A 194 -11.76 -10.92 -6.27
C ALA A 194 -12.32 -12.07 -5.40
N ALA A 195 -13.23 -11.77 -4.45
CA ALA A 195 -13.87 -12.77 -3.61
C ALA A 195 -14.76 -13.72 -4.42
N SER A 196 -15.37 -13.26 -5.51
CA SER A 196 -16.19 -14.11 -6.38
C SER A 196 -15.39 -15.27 -7.00
N LEU A 197 -14.07 -15.08 -7.21
CA LEU A 197 -13.15 -16.13 -7.70
C LEU A 197 -12.89 -17.24 -6.66
N LEU A 198 -13.16 -16.94 -5.39
CA LEU A 198 -12.96 -17.86 -4.26
C LEU A 198 -14.29 -18.39 -3.72
N HIS A 199 -15.43 -17.95 -4.30
CA HIS A 199 -16.75 -18.35 -3.85
C HIS A 199 -17.00 -19.84 -4.08
N GLY A 200 -17.71 -20.48 -3.15
CA GLY A 200 -17.99 -21.92 -3.19
C GLY A 200 -18.59 -22.42 -4.50
N ASN A 201 -19.49 -21.67 -5.12
CA ASN A 201 -20.05 -22.04 -6.43
C ASN A 201 -18.99 -22.10 -7.53
N TYR A 202 -18.03 -21.17 -7.53
CA TYR A 202 -16.94 -21.20 -8.51
C TYR A 202 -15.97 -22.36 -8.23
N THR A 203 -15.56 -22.51 -6.97
CA THR A 203 -14.62 -23.58 -6.58
C THR A 203 -15.21 -24.98 -6.76
N SER A 204 -16.52 -25.17 -6.60
CA SER A 204 -17.18 -26.45 -6.89
C SER A 204 -17.18 -26.78 -8.38
N LEU A 205 -17.36 -25.79 -9.26
CA LEU A 205 -17.25 -25.99 -10.71
C LEU A 205 -15.82 -26.36 -11.11
N VAL A 206 -14.82 -25.71 -10.48
CA VAL A 206 -13.40 -26.06 -10.68
C VAL A 206 -13.12 -27.50 -10.24
N ALA A 207 -13.68 -27.92 -9.10
CA ALA A 207 -13.52 -29.28 -8.58
C ALA A 207 -14.23 -30.35 -9.46
N ALA A 208 -15.38 -30.00 -10.05
CA ALA A 208 -16.11 -30.89 -10.96
C ALA A 208 -15.37 -31.15 -12.27
N GLY A 209 -14.53 -30.17 -12.73
CA GLY A 209 -13.71 -30.33 -13.93
C GLY A 209 -14.48 -30.38 -15.26
N GLU A 210 -15.78 -30.09 -15.22
CA GLU A 210 -16.61 -30.10 -16.43
C GLU A 210 -16.48 -28.81 -17.23
N PRO A 211 -16.61 -28.86 -18.57
CA PRO A 211 -16.53 -27.64 -19.38
C PRO A 211 -17.73 -26.72 -19.08
N VAL A 212 -17.43 -25.47 -18.72
CA VAL A 212 -18.43 -24.46 -18.37
C VAL A 212 -18.44 -23.35 -19.42
N THR A 213 -19.65 -22.86 -19.72
CA THR A 213 -19.83 -21.71 -20.62
C THR A 213 -20.48 -20.54 -19.87
N LEU A 214 -19.97 -19.33 -20.09
CA LEU A 214 -20.57 -18.10 -19.61
C LEU A 214 -21.05 -17.28 -20.81
N LEU A 215 -22.35 -17.03 -20.90
CA LEU A 215 -22.99 -16.33 -22.04
C LEU A 215 -22.62 -16.94 -23.41
N GLY A 216 -22.47 -18.28 -23.46
CA GLY A 216 -22.09 -18.99 -24.69
C GLY A 216 -20.56 -19.03 -24.97
N LEU A 217 -19.74 -18.36 -24.19
CA LEU A 217 -18.28 -18.40 -24.32
C LEU A 217 -17.69 -19.49 -23.40
N PRO A 218 -16.78 -20.35 -23.89
CA PRO A 218 -16.14 -21.36 -23.05
C PRO A 218 -15.23 -20.69 -22.01
N VAL A 219 -15.42 -21.06 -20.73
CA VAL A 219 -14.63 -20.59 -19.61
C VAL A 219 -13.68 -21.69 -19.18
N ARG A 220 -12.39 -21.38 -19.14
CA ARG A 220 -11.39 -22.28 -18.58
C ARG A 220 -11.40 -22.15 -17.05
N LEU A 221 -11.83 -23.20 -16.38
CA LEU A 221 -11.84 -23.26 -14.92
C LEU A 221 -10.42 -23.46 -14.38
N MET A 222 -10.02 -22.63 -13.44
CA MET A 222 -8.74 -22.70 -12.73
C MET A 222 -8.94 -22.28 -11.27
N SER A 223 -8.17 -22.86 -10.35
CA SER A 223 -8.14 -22.37 -8.97
C SER A 223 -7.40 -21.03 -8.91
N TYR A 224 -8.06 -20.04 -8.35
CA TYR A 224 -7.48 -18.70 -8.17
C TYR A 224 -7.07 -18.40 -6.72
N SER A 225 -7.22 -19.35 -5.79
CA SER A 225 -6.68 -19.22 -4.44
C SER A 225 -5.16 -18.99 -4.50
N SER A 226 -4.64 -18.15 -3.62
CA SER A 226 -3.20 -17.82 -3.55
C SER A 226 -2.62 -17.24 -4.85
N SER A 227 -3.45 -16.65 -5.73
CA SER A 227 -3.02 -16.11 -7.02
C SER A 227 -2.99 -14.58 -7.02
N LEU A 228 -1.95 -14.00 -7.64
CA LEU A 228 -1.72 -12.56 -7.71
C LEU A 228 -2.27 -11.95 -9.01
N LEU A 229 -1.89 -12.51 -10.16
CA LEU A 229 -2.18 -11.91 -11.46
C LEU A 229 -3.67 -11.79 -11.79
N PRO A 230 -4.52 -12.81 -11.55
CA PRO A 230 -5.96 -12.70 -11.78
C PRO A 230 -6.60 -11.60 -10.92
N ALA A 231 -6.14 -11.43 -9.67
CA ALA A 231 -6.64 -10.39 -8.78
C ALA A 231 -6.30 -8.98 -9.29
N LEU A 232 -5.11 -8.78 -9.84
CA LEU A 232 -4.71 -7.51 -10.44
C LEU A 232 -5.54 -7.19 -11.68
N LEU A 233 -5.78 -8.18 -12.55
CA LEU A 233 -6.56 -8.00 -13.77
C LEU A 233 -8.03 -7.72 -13.47
N ILE A 234 -8.66 -8.49 -12.57
CA ILE A 234 -10.07 -8.29 -12.20
C ILE A 234 -10.27 -6.92 -11.53
N THR A 235 -9.29 -6.46 -10.73
CA THR A 235 -9.33 -5.13 -10.13
C THR A 235 -9.26 -4.03 -11.19
N LEU A 236 -8.42 -4.22 -12.20
CA LEU A 236 -8.32 -3.28 -13.32
C LEU A 236 -9.65 -3.19 -14.08
N CYS A 237 -10.27 -4.34 -14.37
CA CYS A 237 -11.60 -4.38 -14.98
C CYS A 237 -12.65 -3.68 -14.10
N ALA A 238 -12.69 -3.99 -12.80
CA ALA A 238 -13.61 -3.37 -11.85
C ALA A 238 -13.45 -1.84 -11.80
N PHE A 239 -12.20 -1.33 -11.80
CA PHE A 239 -11.91 0.10 -11.82
C PHE A 239 -12.43 0.78 -13.09
N TYR A 240 -12.20 0.18 -14.28
CA TYR A 240 -12.71 0.77 -15.52
C TYR A 240 -14.23 0.69 -15.61
N MET A 241 -14.85 -0.36 -15.11
CA MET A 241 -16.32 -0.47 -15.00
C MET A 241 -16.87 0.60 -14.06
N GLU A 242 -16.31 0.78 -12.89
CA GLU A 242 -16.68 1.84 -11.94
C GLU A 242 -16.60 3.22 -12.61
N LYS A 243 -15.50 3.51 -13.30
CA LYS A 243 -15.31 4.77 -14.02
C LYS A 243 -16.34 4.96 -15.14
N PHE A 244 -16.69 3.91 -15.86
CA PHE A 244 -17.70 3.92 -16.92
C PHE A 244 -19.10 4.21 -16.34
N PHE A 245 -19.49 3.49 -15.29
CA PHE A 245 -20.79 3.71 -14.64
C PHE A 245 -20.91 5.08 -14.01
N ASN A 246 -19.87 5.56 -13.34
CA ASN A 246 -19.84 6.92 -12.78
C ASN A 246 -20.00 8.02 -13.84
N LYS A 247 -19.67 7.75 -15.11
CA LYS A 247 -19.87 8.69 -16.22
C LYS A 247 -21.30 8.68 -16.77
N ILE A 248 -21.98 7.53 -16.71
CA ILE A 248 -23.31 7.31 -17.32
C ILE A 248 -24.43 7.61 -16.34
N VAL A 249 -24.22 7.33 -15.05
CA VAL A 249 -25.26 7.46 -14.02
C VAL A 249 -25.45 8.94 -13.68
N PRO A 250 -26.64 9.54 -13.93
CA PRO A 250 -26.93 10.92 -13.57
C PRO A 250 -26.88 11.10 -12.05
N GLY A 251 -26.50 12.32 -11.59
CA GLY A 251 -26.17 12.66 -10.22
C GLY A 251 -27.22 12.45 -9.10
N ILE A 252 -28.34 11.79 -9.38
CA ILE A 252 -29.38 11.44 -8.39
C ILE A 252 -29.13 10.06 -7.74
N LEU A 253 -28.40 9.15 -8.38
CA LEU A 253 -28.09 7.81 -7.88
C LEU A 253 -26.74 7.61 -7.12
N PRO A 254 -25.85 8.59 -7.00
CA PRO A 254 -24.58 8.40 -6.26
C PRO A 254 -24.79 8.06 -4.78
N VAL A 255 -25.95 8.40 -4.20
CA VAL A 255 -26.27 8.10 -2.78
C VAL A 255 -26.55 6.60 -2.55
N VAL A 256 -26.94 5.88 -3.59
CA VAL A 256 -27.21 4.42 -3.52
C VAL A 256 -26.00 3.60 -3.92
N ILE A 257 -25.03 4.20 -4.66
CA ILE A 257 -23.87 3.52 -5.22
C ILE A 257 -22.56 3.92 -4.47
N ARG A 258 -22.63 4.91 -3.59
CA ARG A 258 -21.58 5.30 -2.65
C ARG A 258 -21.89 4.71 -1.28
#